data_10f280f225c531fc19e78b5d87f5d839
#
_entry.id   10f280f225c531fc19e78b5d87f5d839
#
_cell.length_a   1.000
_cell.length_b   1.000
_cell.length_c   1.000
_cell.angle_alpha   90.00
_cell.angle_beta   90.00
_cell.angle_gamma   90.00
#
_symmetry.space_group_name_H-M   'P 1'
#
loop_
_entity.id
_entity.type
_entity.pdbx_description
1 polymer ?
#
loop_
_entity_poly.entity_id
_entity_poly.type
_entity_poly.pdbx_seq_one_letter_code
_entity_poly.pdbx_strand_id
1 'polypeptide(L)'
;MTVPMATDNKLSFATRAIHAGYNSADNEGSLNPPIYMTSTYAFESVEQGAGRFSGEQQGHFYSRISNPTQEILETRLADLEEGEAALATASGMGAITATLWTLLAPGDQVLVDKTLYGCTFSFMEHGLKKFGIEICYADFTDHSEMAAGLSDKTKVVYFETPVNPNMRLIDIAAISSLVKAYSPNIKVIVDNTYCTPVLQRPLTLGADLVVHSATKYLGGHGDLIAGAVVGDAETIQQIRLFGLKDMTGAVISPMTVFLILRGIKTLPLRMERHCHNAQLMAEMLEQHPAVDRVFFPGLKSDPWHDLACRQMDDFGGMIALELKGGYEAGVRMLNRLRLIKLAVSLGDAETLIQHPASMTHSVYTLEERKRHGISEGLVRISAGLEAVTDIIADLEQAMAD
;
A
#
# COMPACT_ATOMS: atom_id res chain seq x y z
N MET A 1 24.30 -23.46 15.51
CA MET A 1 24.20 -23.51 14.03
C MET A 1 22.74 -23.34 13.69
N THR A 2 22.33 -22.10 13.45
CA THR A 2 20.99 -21.79 12.94
C THR A 2 21.02 -22.13 11.46
N VAL A 3 20.31 -23.16 11.06
CA VAL A 3 19.94 -23.35 9.67
C VAL A 3 18.97 -22.20 9.36
N PRO A 4 19.30 -21.22 8.47
CA PRO A 4 18.29 -20.34 7.98
C PRO A 4 17.25 -21.27 7.38
N MET A 5 15.99 -21.20 7.80
CA MET A 5 14.91 -21.75 7.00
C MET A 5 15.02 -20.99 5.66
N ALA A 6 15.68 -21.61 4.69
CA ALA A 6 15.57 -21.20 3.31
C ALA A 6 14.07 -21.02 3.09
N THR A 7 13.68 -19.86 2.59
CA THR A 7 12.33 -19.60 2.11
C THR A 7 12.01 -20.74 1.15
N ASP A 8 11.29 -21.75 1.65
CA ASP A 8 10.94 -22.88 0.82
C ASP A 8 9.82 -22.38 -0.09
N ASN A 9 10.18 -21.95 -1.31
CA ASN A 9 9.25 -21.51 -2.36
C ASN A 9 8.17 -22.57 -2.70
N LYS A 10 8.18 -23.69 -1.98
CA LYS A 10 7.19 -24.77 -2.02
C LYS A 10 6.00 -24.56 -1.08
N LEU A 11 6.10 -23.66 -0.06
CA LEU A 11 5.00 -23.41 0.86
C LEU A 11 4.00 -22.43 0.25
N SER A 12 2.71 -22.70 0.47
CA SER A 12 1.64 -21.80 0.04
C SER A 12 1.73 -20.43 0.73
N PHE A 13 1.19 -19.40 0.10
CA PHE A 13 1.16 -18.03 0.64
C PHE A 13 0.60 -17.98 2.07
N ALA A 14 -0.52 -18.65 2.33
CA ALA A 14 -1.15 -18.67 3.66
C ALA A 14 -0.24 -19.27 4.73
N THR A 15 0.55 -20.28 4.40
CA THR A 15 1.54 -20.87 5.31
C THR A 15 2.70 -19.93 5.55
N ARG A 16 3.22 -19.27 4.50
CA ARG A 16 4.29 -18.27 4.59
C ARG A 16 3.86 -17.05 5.44
N ALA A 17 2.62 -16.59 5.29
CA ALA A 17 2.06 -15.51 6.10
C ALA A 17 2.10 -15.79 7.62
N ILE A 18 2.07 -17.05 8.02
CA ILE A 18 2.16 -17.47 9.43
C ILE A 18 3.62 -17.68 9.87
N HIS A 19 4.45 -18.32 9.06
CA HIS A 19 5.72 -18.90 9.48
C HIS A 19 6.97 -18.17 8.98
N ALA A 20 6.90 -17.42 7.86
CA ALA A 20 8.08 -16.78 7.30
C ALA A 20 8.76 -15.82 8.29
N GLY A 21 10.10 -15.87 8.36
CA GLY A 21 10.92 -14.97 9.16
C GLY A 21 10.93 -15.24 10.67
N TYR A 22 10.32 -16.33 11.16
CA TYR A 22 10.31 -16.64 12.59
C TYR A 22 10.55 -18.12 12.90
N ASN A 23 11.49 -18.39 13.80
CA ASN A 23 11.74 -19.72 14.33
C ASN A 23 11.58 -19.71 15.86
N SER A 24 10.62 -20.48 16.38
CA SER A 24 10.36 -20.56 17.82
C SER A 24 11.53 -21.18 18.62
N ALA A 25 12.34 -22.04 18.01
CA ALA A 25 13.49 -22.65 18.68
C ALA A 25 14.54 -21.62 19.11
N ASP A 26 14.66 -20.49 18.41
CA ASP A 26 15.58 -19.40 18.75
C ASP A 26 15.00 -18.46 19.82
N ASN A 27 13.77 -18.74 20.30
CA ASN A 27 13.00 -17.88 21.19
C ASN A 27 12.33 -18.70 22.33
N GLU A 28 13.08 -19.57 23.00
CA GLU A 28 12.62 -20.42 24.13
C GLU A 28 11.34 -21.24 23.78
N GLY A 29 11.11 -21.57 22.53
CA GLY A 29 9.93 -22.30 22.07
C GLY A 29 8.65 -21.44 21.96
N SER A 30 8.72 -20.13 22.15
CA SER A 30 7.57 -19.23 22.01
C SER A 30 6.99 -19.29 20.61
N LEU A 31 5.67 -19.49 20.47
CA LEU A 31 4.99 -19.47 19.18
C LEU A 31 4.76 -18.05 18.64
N ASN A 32 4.85 -17.03 19.47
CA ASN A 32 4.77 -15.64 19.07
C ASN A 32 6.13 -14.94 19.22
N PRO A 33 6.49 -14.04 18.32
CA PRO A 33 7.74 -13.29 18.43
C PRO A 33 7.81 -12.51 19.74
N PRO A 34 8.95 -12.48 20.42
CA PRO A 34 9.18 -11.56 21.53
C PRO A 34 9.13 -10.10 21.08
N ILE A 35 8.68 -9.22 21.96
CA ILE A 35 8.66 -7.78 21.73
C ILE A 35 9.88 -7.17 22.40
N TYR A 36 10.88 -6.76 21.62
CA TYR A 36 12.10 -6.14 22.12
C TYR A 36 11.87 -4.64 22.32
N MET A 37 11.28 -4.28 23.47
CA MET A 37 11.01 -2.88 23.86
C MET A 37 12.27 -2.21 24.41
N THR A 38 13.24 -1.99 23.53
CA THR A 38 14.51 -1.32 23.89
C THR A 38 14.93 -0.35 22.80
N SER A 39 15.56 0.76 23.17
CA SER A 39 16.19 1.69 22.21
C SER A 39 17.63 1.30 21.89
N THR A 40 18.32 0.63 22.81
CA THR A 40 19.79 0.48 22.80
C THR A 40 20.15 -0.97 23.15
N TYR A 41 21.26 -1.45 22.59
CA TYR A 41 21.82 -2.76 22.84
C TYR A 41 23.25 -2.64 23.37
N ALA A 42 23.59 -3.43 24.40
CA ALA A 42 24.94 -3.48 24.95
C ALA A 42 25.90 -4.25 24.03
N PHE A 43 27.16 -3.87 24.07
CA PHE A 43 28.27 -4.58 23.45
C PHE A 43 29.12 -5.29 24.51
N GLU A 44 29.71 -6.40 24.15
CA GLU A 44 30.66 -7.14 25.01
C GLU A 44 32.03 -6.49 25.00
N SER A 45 32.38 -5.76 23.90
CA SER A 45 33.65 -5.05 23.77
C SER A 45 33.50 -3.83 22.81
N VAL A 46 34.51 -2.96 22.83
CA VAL A 46 34.60 -1.82 21.90
C VAL A 46 34.73 -2.31 20.44
N GLU A 47 35.46 -3.41 20.23
CA GLU A 47 35.67 -4.00 18.91
C GLU A 47 34.36 -4.55 18.35
N GLN A 48 33.52 -5.20 19.17
CA GLN A 48 32.20 -5.64 18.77
C GLN A 48 31.32 -4.44 18.38
N GLY A 49 31.36 -3.37 19.17
CA GLY A 49 30.63 -2.13 18.87
C GLY A 49 31.08 -1.55 17.54
N ALA A 50 32.39 -1.39 17.33
CA ALA A 50 32.96 -0.87 16.09
C ALA A 50 32.54 -1.74 14.89
N GLY A 51 32.65 -3.06 14.98
CA GLY A 51 32.26 -4.00 13.91
C GLY A 51 30.76 -3.92 13.55
N ARG A 52 29.87 -3.71 14.54
CA ARG A 52 28.43 -3.51 14.26
C ARG A 52 28.14 -2.16 13.60
N PHE A 53 28.85 -1.10 13.97
CA PHE A 53 28.71 0.21 13.34
C PHE A 53 29.26 0.25 11.91
N SER A 54 30.36 -0.47 11.62
CA SER A 54 30.94 -0.59 10.27
C SER A 54 30.16 -1.55 9.37
N GLY A 55 29.28 -2.38 9.94
CA GLY A 55 28.56 -3.43 9.21
C GLY A 55 29.37 -4.74 8.99
N GLU A 56 30.59 -4.83 9.54
CA GLU A 56 31.42 -6.05 9.48
C GLU A 56 30.87 -7.16 10.36
N GLN A 57 30.13 -6.80 11.41
CA GLN A 57 29.47 -7.75 12.30
C GLN A 57 27.96 -7.51 12.31
N GLN A 58 27.21 -8.60 12.20
CA GLN A 58 25.74 -8.56 12.31
C GLN A 58 25.31 -8.30 13.76
N GLY A 59 24.13 -7.69 13.93
CA GLY A 59 23.47 -7.47 15.19
C GLY A 59 22.89 -6.07 15.32
N HIS A 60 22.19 -5.86 16.41
CA HIS A 60 21.52 -4.60 16.70
C HIS A 60 22.38 -3.72 17.62
N PHE A 61 22.24 -2.41 17.48
CA PHE A 61 22.88 -1.44 18.36
C PHE A 61 21.93 -0.28 18.75
N TYR A 62 20.99 0.07 17.89
CA TYR A 62 20.01 1.11 18.17
C TYR A 62 18.71 0.89 17.36
N SER A 63 17.56 0.87 18.04
CA SER A 63 16.27 0.48 17.43
C SER A 63 15.75 1.42 16.34
N ARG A 64 16.31 2.64 16.19
CA ARG A 64 16.00 3.49 15.03
C ARG A 64 16.49 2.85 13.72
N ILE A 65 17.50 2.00 13.76
CA ILE A 65 18.14 1.39 12.59
C ILE A 65 17.63 -0.05 12.41
N SER A 66 17.62 -0.83 13.49
CA SER A 66 17.17 -2.21 13.47
C SER A 66 16.73 -2.68 14.85
N ASN A 67 15.78 -3.61 14.90
CA ASN A 67 15.25 -4.22 16.12
C ASN A 67 14.86 -5.66 15.80
N PRO A 68 15.11 -6.66 16.67
CA PRO A 68 14.80 -8.06 16.38
C PRO A 68 13.33 -8.33 16.05
N THR A 69 12.39 -7.65 16.71
CA THR A 69 10.96 -7.77 16.40
C THR A 69 10.66 -7.21 15.00
N GLN A 70 11.26 -6.07 14.64
CA GLN A 70 11.11 -5.44 13.34
C GLN A 70 11.69 -6.31 12.22
N GLU A 71 12.83 -6.94 12.44
CA GLU A 71 13.50 -7.82 11.47
C GLU A 71 12.60 -9.00 11.05
N ILE A 72 11.86 -9.57 12.01
CA ILE A 72 10.89 -10.64 11.73
C ILE A 72 9.79 -10.17 10.77
N LEU A 73 9.26 -8.95 10.98
CA LEU A 73 8.25 -8.37 10.10
C LEU A 73 8.82 -8.10 8.71
N GLU A 74 10.00 -7.50 8.66
CA GLU A 74 10.67 -7.15 7.40
C GLU A 74 10.98 -8.40 6.57
N THR A 75 11.51 -9.45 7.21
CA THR A 75 11.75 -10.76 6.54
C THR A 75 10.45 -11.34 6.01
N ARG A 76 9.35 -11.28 6.78
CA ARG A 76 8.06 -11.79 6.35
C ARG A 76 7.48 -11.01 5.19
N LEU A 77 7.55 -9.69 5.22
CA LEU A 77 7.06 -8.84 4.12
C LEU A 77 7.86 -9.04 2.84
N ALA A 78 9.19 -9.16 2.95
CA ALA A 78 10.06 -9.48 1.82
C ALA A 78 9.66 -10.82 1.19
N ASP A 79 9.46 -11.87 1.99
CA ASP A 79 9.04 -13.18 1.53
C ASP A 79 7.67 -13.14 0.83
N LEU A 80 6.68 -12.44 1.40
CA LEU A 80 5.32 -12.38 0.85
C LEU A 80 5.23 -11.59 -0.46
N GLU A 81 5.99 -10.50 -0.59
CA GLU A 81 6.09 -9.70 -1.84
C GLU A 81 7.08 -10.28 -2.86
N GLU A 82 7.77 -11.39 -2.50
CA GLU A 82 8.81 -12.00 -3.34
C GLU A 82 9.99 -11.06 -3.63
N GLY A 83 10.33 -10.21 -2.64
CA GLY A 83 11.49 -9.33 -2.65
C GLY A 83 12.66 -9.87 -1.85
N GLU A 84 13.84 -9.24 -1.99
CA GLU A 84 15.05 -9.64 -1.27
C GLU A 84 15.08 -9.11 0.16
N ALA A 85 14.55 -7.90 0.38
CA ALA A 85 14.52 -7.23 1.67
C ALA A 85 13.31 -6.31 1.82
N ALA A 86 13.00 -5.95 3.07
CA ALA A 86 12.00 -4.94 3.39
C ALA A 86 12.47 -3.99 4.49
N LEU A 87 11.81 -2.85 4.58
CA LEU A 87 11.96 -1.87 5.65
C LEU A 87 10.59 -1.47 6.17
N ALA A 88 10.35 -1.67 7.48
CA ALA A 88 9.14 -1.22 8.15
C ALA A 88 9.32 0.20 8.71
N THR A 89 8.26 1.02 8.60
CA THR A 89 8.26 2.44 9.00
C THR A 89 7.03 2.79 9.82
N ALA A 90 7.06 3.93 10.52
CA ALA A 90 5.99 4.39 11.39
C ALA A 90 4.69 4.78 10.65
N SER A 91 4.72 4.92 9.33
CA SER A 91 3.55 5.23 8.50
C SER A 91 3.81 4.93 7.03
N GLY A 92 2.75 4.78 6.21
CA GLY A 92 2.90 4.67 4.76
C GLY A 92 3.60 5.88 4.15
N MET A 93 3.30 7.10 4.63
CA MET A 93 4.05 8.31 4.22
C MET A 93 5.51 8.24 4.65
N GLY A 94 5.83 7.63 5.80
CA GLY A 94 7.21 7.36 6.22
C GLY A 94 7.97 6.46 5.24
N ALA A 95 7.30 5.43 4.71
CA ALA A 95 7.87 4.56 3.67
C ALA A 95 8.11 5.34 2.36
N ILE A 96 7.10 6.06 1.87
CA ILE A 96 7.16 6.84 0.63
C ILE A 96 8.25 7.93 0.73
N THR A 97 8.24 8.72 1.81
CA THR A 97 9.19 9.82 1.98
C THR A 97 10.63 9.34 2.14
N ALA A 98 10.86 8.29 2.95
CA ALA A 98 12.19 7.70 3.08
C ALA A 98 12.73 7.18 1.75
N THR A 99 11.88 6.51 0.96
CA THR A 99 12.24 5.98 -0.36
C THR A 99 12.58 7.11 -1.33
N LEU A 100 11.71 8.10 -1.49
CA LEU A 100 11.91 9.15 -2.48
C LEU A 100 13.07 10.09 -2.12
N TRP A 101 13.28 10.42 -0.82
CA TRP A 101 14.46 11.15 -0.39
C TRP A 101 15.78 10.41 -0.62
N THR A 102 15.75 9.07 -0.63
CA THR A 102 16.94 8.26 -0.93
C THR A 102 17.27 8.27 -2.42
N LEU A 103 16.26 8.19 -3.27
CA LEU A 103 16.43 7.97 -4.70
C LEU A 103 16.53 9.24 -5.54
N LEU A 104 16.14 10.40 -4.99
CA LEU A 104 16.05 11.66 -5.72
C LEU A 104 17.00 12.71 -5.15
N ALA A 105 17.62 13.48 -6.04
CA ALA A 105 18.44 14.63 -5.74
C ALA A 105 17.92 15.89 -6.46
N PRO A 106 18.29 17.10 -6.04
CA PRO A 106 17.93 18.34 -6.74
C PRO A 106 18.31 18.28 -8.23
N GLY A 107 17.34 18.55 -9.12
CA GLY A 107 17.48 18.46 -10.57
C GLY A 107 16.98 17.15 -11.18
N ASP A 108 16.72 16.12 -10.37
CA ASP A 108 16.08 14.88 -10.82
C ASP A 108 14.58 15.06 -11.05
N GLN A 109 14.03 14.18 -11.86
CA GLN A 109 12.59 14.10 -12.13
C GLN A 109 12.01 12.80 -11.55
N VAL A 110 10.82 12.91 -10.94
CA VAL A 110 9.91 11.78 -10.72
C VAL A 110 8.73 11.90 -11.67
N LEU A 111 8.47 10.83 -12.44
CA LEU A 111 7.30 10.70 -13.29
C LEU A 111 6.23 9.91 -12.53
N VAL A 112 5.03 10.47 -12.42
CA VAL A 112 3.96 9.91 -11.60
C VAL A 112 2.66 9.83 -12.36
N ASP A 113 1.82 8.85 -12.01
CA ASP A 113 0.45 8.82 -12.52
C ASP A 113 -0.30 10.09 -12.09
N LYS A 114 -1.17 10.56 -12.97
CA LYS A 114 -1.96 11.79 -12.78
C LYS A 114 -2.84 11.77 -11.53
N THR A 115 -3.16 10.59 -11.00
CA THR A 115 -4.01 10.42 -9.82
C THR A 115 -3.25 9.66 -8.74
N LEU A 116 -3.04 10.29 -7.59
CA LEU A 116 -2.32 9.75 -6.44
C LEU A 116 -3.13 9.95 -5.16
N TYR A 117 -2.82 9.15 -4.15
CA TYR A 117 -3.28 9.41 -2.79
C TYR A 117 -2.94 10.85 -2.36
N GLY A 118 -3.91 11.54 -1.75
CA GLY A 118 -3.81 12.99 -1.49
C GLY A 118 -2.56 13.43 -0.74
N CYS A 119 -2.09 12.63 0.26
CA CYS A 119 -0.86 12.98 0.98
C CYS A 119 0.41 12.75 0.15
N THR A 120 0.42 11.74 -0.73
CA THR A 120 1.51 11.51 -1.69
C THR A 120 1.60 12.66 -2.68
N PHE A 121 0.47 13.07 -3.26
CA PHE A 121 0.38 14.25 -4.12
C PHE A 121 0.88 15.50 -3.41
N SER A 122 0.39 15.78 -2.18
CA SER A 122 0.80 16.92 -1.38
C SER A 122 2.30 16.92 -1.07
N PHE A 123 2.87 15.76 -0.76
CA PHE A 123 4.32 15.62 -0.54
C PHE A 123 5.12 15.94 -1.81
N MET A 124 4.68 15.49 -2.97
CA MET A 124 5.33 15.81 -4.23
C MET A 124 5.25 17.31 -4.55
N GLU A 125 4.06 17.90 -4.48
CA GLU A 125 3.84 19.32 -4.84
C GLU A 125 4.45 20.31 -3.85
N HIS A 126 4.34 20.04 -2.56
CA HIS A 126 4.73 20.97 -1.50
C HIS A 126 6.03 20.57 -0.78
N GLY A 127 6.45 19.31 -0.93
CA GLY A 127 7.70 18.80 -0.40
C GLY A 127 8.80 18.77 -1.48
N LEU A 128 8.76 17.78 -2.37
CA LEU A 128 9.85 17.52 -3.31
C LEU A 128 10.15 18.70 -4.25
N LYS A 129 9.14 19.37 -4.80
CA LYS A 129 9.33 20.57 -5.64
C LYS A 129 10.11 21.68 -4.92
N LYS A 130 9.85 21.87 -3.62
CA LYS A 130 10.54 22.87 -2.81
C LYS A 130 12.05 22.64 -2.75
N PHE A 131 12.49 21.38 -2.90
CA PHE A 131 13.89 20.99 -2.88
C PHE A 131 14.47 20.74 -4.27
N GLY A 132 13.83 21.27 -5.31
CA GLY A 132 14.36 21.28 -6.68
C GLY A 132 14.18 19.95 -7.42
N ILE A 133 13.29 19.09 -6.98
CA ILE A 133 12.91 17.86 -7.70
C ILE A 133 11.75 18.19 -8.64
N GLU A 134 11.87 17.77 -9.89
CA GLU A 134 10.87 17.98 -10.92
C GLU A 134 9.78 16.88 -10.83
N ILE A 135 8.50 17.29 -10.78
CA ILE A 135 7.35 16.38 -10.77
C ILE A 135 6.66 16.44 -12.11
N CYS A 136 6.64 15.33 -12.83
CA CYS A 136 5.95 15.16 -14.08
C CYS A 136 4.73 14.24 -13.90
N TYR A 137 3.54 14.69 -14.30
CA TYR A 137 2.30 13.92 -14.25
C TYR A 137 1.92 13.44 -15.65
N ALA A 138 1.50 12.18 -15.76
CA ALA A 138 1.00 11.60 -17.01
C ALA A 138 -0.12 10.59 -16.71
N ASP A 139 -0.97 10.32 -17.67
CA ASP A 139 -1.92 9.21 -17.60
C ASP A 139 -1.22 7.88 -17.91
N PHE A 140 -0.98 7.04 -16.90
CA PHE A 140 -0.29 5.77 -17.11
C PHE A 140 -1.16 4.69 -17.77
N THR A 141 -2.45 4.96 -17.98
CA THR A 141 -3.29 4.12 -18.83
C THR A 141 -3.12 4.45 -20.32
N ASP A 142 -2.57 5.63 -20.65
CA ASP A 142 -2.08 5.97 -21.98
C ASP A 142 -0.54 5.81 -22.02
N HIS A 143 -0.10 4.68 -22.54
CA HIS A 143 1.32 4.36 -22.63
C HIS A 143 2.12 5.38 -23.47
N SER A 144 1.48 6.08 -24.42
CA SER A 144 2.12 7.12 -25.24
C SER A 144 2.38 8.37 -24.41
N GLU A 145 1.39 8.80 -23.62
CA GLU A 145 1.52 9.94 -22.71
C GLU A 145 2.57 9.66 -21.62
N MET A 146 2.51 8.45 -21.01
CA MET A 146 3.49 8.02 -20.04
C MET A 146 4.92 8.02 -20.59
N ALA A 147 5.12 7.45 -21.79
CA ALA A 147 6.44 7.39 -22.43
C ALA A 147 6.97 8.81 -22.80
N ALA A 148 6.09 9.72 -23.22
CA ALA A 148 6.44 11.11 -23.49
C ALA A 148 6.86 11.90 -22.23
N GLY A 149 6.46 11.45 -21.04
CA GLY A 149 6.87 12.02 -19.75
C GLY A 149 8.28 11.63 -19.30
N LEU A 150 8.89 10.59 -19.89
CA LEU A 150 10.25 10.15 -19.56
C LEU A 150 11.29 11.14 -20.12
N SER A 151 12.34 11.39 -19.33
CA SER A 151 13.47 12.25 -19.72
C SER A 151 14.78 11.72 -19.10
N ASP A 152 15.92 12.28 -19.51
CA ASP A 152 17.24 11.92 -18.93
C ASP A 152 17.36 12.25 -17.43
N LYS A 153 16.49 13.12 -16.93
CA LYS A 153 16.38 13.47 -15.52
C LYS A 153 15.54 12.48 -14.72
N THR A 154 14.72 11.66 -15.37
CA THR A 154 13.82 10.72 -14.69
C THR A 154 14.64 9.67 -13.93
N LYS A 155 14.44 9.59 -12.61
CA LYS A 155 15.05 8.59 -11.73
C LYS A 155 14.04 7.62 -11.17
N VAL A 156 12.80 8.07 -11.00
CA VAL A 156 11.71 7.31 -10.40
C VAL A 156 10.46 7.44 -11.26
N VAL A 157 9.77 6.34 -11.45
CA VAL A 157 8.39 6.24 -11.92
C VAL A 157 7.56 5.70 -10.77
N TYR A 158 6.52 6.44 -10.34
CA TYR A 158 5.72 6.09 -9.18
C TYR A 158 4.23 6.08 -9.51
N PHE A 159 3.52 5.04 -9.11
CA PHE A 159 2.06 4.94 -9.26
C PHE A 159 1.45 3.97 -8.25
N GLU A 160 0.14 4.05 -8.11
CA GLU A 160 -0.68 3.13 -7.31
C GLU A 160 -1.68 2.40 -8.22
N THR A 161 -1.93 1.12 -7.96
CA THR A 161 -2.88 0.32 -8.74
C THR A 161 -3.48 -0.80 -7.88
N PRO A 162 -4.83 -0.86 -7.73
CA PRO A 162 -5.86 0.08 -8.21
C PRO A 162 -5.69 1.51 -7.68
N VAL A 163 -6.05 2.50 -8.50
CA VAL A 163 -5.89 3.94 -8.19
C VAL A 163 -6.98 4.41 -7.21
N ASN A 164 -6.59 5.12 -6.17
CA ASN A 164 -7.50 5.76 -5.23
C ASN A 164 -7.92 7.17 -5.72
N PRO A 165 -9.22 7.51 -5.82
CA PRO A 165 -10.39 6.74 -5.35
C PRO A 165 -11.18 6.00 -6.44
N ASN A 166 -10.82 6.13 -7.70
CA ASN A 166 -11.65 5.77 -8.87
C ASN A 166 -11.44 4.35 -9.40
N MET A 167 -10.66 3.52 -8.69
CA MET A 167 -10.42 2.10 -8.98
C MET A 167 -9.82 1.78 -10.37
N ARG A 168 -9.27 2.77 -11.07
CA ARG A 168 -8.57 2.60 -12.34
C ARG A 168 -7.36 1.68 -12.18
N LEU A 169 -7.12 0.76 -13.10
CA LEU A 169 -5.94 -0.09 -13.08
C LEU A 169 -4.85 0.43 -14.01
N ILE A 170 -3.62 0.24 -13.58
CA ILE A 170 -2.41 0.50 -14.37
C ILE A 170 -1.69 -0.83 -14.58
N ASP A 171 -1.33 -1.13 -15.81
CA ASP A 171 -0.61 -2.36 -16.19
C ASP A 171 0.86 -2.26 -15.75
N ILE A 172 1.18 -2.92 -14.61
CA ILE A 172 2.51 -2.88 -14.00
C ILE A 172 3.57 -3.41 -14.98
N ALA A 173 3.28 -4.53 -15.64
CA ALA A 173 4.25 -5.17 -16.54
C ALA A 173 4.53 -4.31 -17.78
N ALA A 174 3.49 -3.68 -18.35
CA ALA A 174 3.64 -2.79 -19.49
C ALA A 174 4.43 -1.53 -19.12
N ILE A 175 4.09 -0.86 -18.01
CA ILE A 175 4.81 0.32 -17.52
C ILE A 175 6.27 -0.03 -17.20
N SER A 176 6.52 -1.11 -16.46
CA SER A 176 7.87 -1.54 -16.12
C SER A 176 8.70 -1.80 -17.38
N SER A 177 8.14 -2.49 -18.37
CA SER A 177 8.81 -2.77 -19.64
C SER A 177 9.16 -1.52 -20.42
N LEU A 178 8.23 -0.55 -20.50
CA LEU A 178 8.46 0.75 -21.15
C LEU A 178 9.59 1.54 -20.47
N VAL A 179 9.55 1.62 -19.15
CA VAL A 179 10.57 2.32 -18.36
C VAL A 179 11.94 1.69 -18.53
N LYS A 180 12.03 0.36 -18.43
CA LYS A 180 13.32 -0.37 -18.56
C LYS A 180 13.87 -0.33 -19.98
N ALA A 181 13.01 -0.26 -20.99
CA ALA A 181 13.43 -0.04 -22.38
C ALA A 181 14.02 1.36 -22.59
N TYR A 182 13.51 2.38 -21.91
CA TYR A 182 14.06 3.73 -21.92
C TYR A 182 15.39 3.81 -21.14
N SER A 183 15.40 3.37 -19.89
CA SER A 183 16.59 3.29 -19.06
C SER A 183 16.46 2.25 -17.95
N PRO A 184 17.38 1.28 -17.84
CA PRO A 184 17.36 0.27 -16.77
C PRO A 184 17.60 0.87 -15.37
N ASN A 185 18.13 2.09 -15.29
CA ASN A 185 18.47 2.74 -14.02
C ASN A 185 17.28 3.46 -13.36
N ILE A 186 16.18 3.68 -14.08
CA ILE A 186 14.99 4.28 -13.52
C ILE A 186 14.29 3.25 -12.61
N LYS A 187 14.02 3.61 -11.36
CA LYS A 187 13.30 2.76 -10.42
C LYS A 187 11.79 2.90 -10.60
N VAL A 188 11.11 1.77 -10.81
CA VAL A 188 9.65 1.68 -10.85
C VAL A 188 9.15 1.32 -9.45
N ILE A 189 8.33 2.20 -8.87
CA ILE A 189 7.78 2.05 -7.52
C ILE A 189 6.27 1.94 -7.61
N VAL A 190 5.72 0.87 -7.04
CA VAL A 190 4.28 0.63 -7.00
C VAL A 190 3.76 0.69 -5.57
N ASP A 191 2.75 1.51 -5.32
CA ASP A 191 1.98 1.44 -4.08
C ASP A 191 0.95 0.32 -4.19
N ASN A 192 1.18 -0.77 -3.45
CA ASN A 192 0.39 -2.00 -3.46
C ASN A 192 -0.58 -2.09 -2.26
N THR A 193 -0.87 -0.96 -1.63
CA THR A 193 -1.69 -0.90 -0.41
C THR A 193 -3.08 -1.51 -0.59
N TYR A 194 -3.73 -1.31 -1.74
CA TYR A 194 -5.08 -1.81 -2.01
C TYR A 194 -5.15 -3.32 -2.24
N CYS A 195 -4.10 -3.90 -2.84
CA CYS A 195 -4.07 -5.31 -3.20
C CYS A 195 -3.44 -6.18 -2.13
N THR A 196 -2.44 -5.69 -1.39
CA THR A 196 -1.58 -6.52 -0.55
C THR A 196 -0.82 -7.59 -1.37
N PRO A 197 0.19 -8.26 -0.84
CA PRO A 197 0.85 -9.35 -1.55
C PRO A 197 -0.04 -10.59 -1.76
N VAL A 198 -1.23 -10.63 -1.13
CA VAL A 198 -2.22 -11.69 -1.37
C VAL A 198 -2.76 -11.63 -2.80
N LEU A 199 -3.09 -10.42 -3.26
CA LEU A 199 -3.79 -10.25 -4.54
C LEU A 199 -2.86 -9.84 -5.68
N GLN A 200 -1.74 -9.18 -5.39
CA GLN A 200 -0.84 -8.65 -6.40
C GLN A 200 0.58 -8.55 -5.85
N ARG A 201 1.56 -8.94 -6.63
CA ARG A 201 3.00 -8.89 -6.29
C ARG A 201 3.76 -8.12 -7.37
N PRO A 202 3.86 -6.78 -7.26
CA PRO A 202 4.41 -5.92 -8.31
C PRO A 202 5.86 -6.25 -8.69
N LEU A 203 6.68 -6.76 -7.76
CA LEU A 203 8.06 -7.15 -8.05
C LEU A 203 8.13 -8.25 -9.11
N THR A 204 7.18 -9.20 -9.09
CA THR A 204 7.10 -10.29 -10.10
C THR A 204 6.64 -9.79 -11.47
N LEU A 205 6.09 -8.57 -11.53
CA LEU A 205 5.61 -7.90 -12.73
C LEU A 205 6.60 -6.84 -13.26
N GLY A 206 7.80 -6.77 -12.66
CA GLY A 206 8.89 -5.93 -13.13
C GLY A 206 9.05 -4.59 -12.39
N ALA A 207 8.30 -4.31 -11.35
CA ALA A 207 8.57 -3.19 -10.46
C ALA A 207 9.89 -3.42 -9.69
N ASP A 208 10.58 -2.34 -9.32
CA ASP A 208 11.81 -2.40 -8.50
C ASP A 208 11.51 -2.34 -7.00
N LEU A 209 10.51 -1.55 -6.63
CA LEU A 209 10.11 -1.34 -5.23
C LEU A 209 8.59 -1.38 -5.10
N VAL A 210 8.16 -1.91 -3.97
CA VAL A 210 6.75 -1.90 -3.55
C VAL A 210 6.64 -1.14 -2.25
N VAL A 211 5.68 -0.22 -2.15
CA VAL A 211 5.36 0.48 -0.91
C VAL A 211 3.98 0.08 -0.41
N HIS A 212 3.83 0.10 0.91
CA HIS A 212 2.57 -0.19 1.60
C HIS A 212 2.29 0.83 2.69
N SER A 213 1.06 1.26 2.78
CA SER A 213 0.49 1.68 4.05
C SER A 213 0.07 0.43 4.83
N ALA A 214 0.96 -0.06 5.71
CA ALA A 214 0.66 -1.23 6.54
C ALA A 214 -0.46 -0.96 7.58
N THR A 215 -0.86 0.29 7.72
CA THR A 215 -2.05 0.77 8.43
C THR A 215 -3.33 0.07 7.95
N LYS A 216 -3.37 -0.32 6.66
CA LYS A 216 -4.55 -0.85 5.97
C LYS A 216 -4.66 -2.38 6.17
N TYR A 217 -4.94 -3.12 5.13
CA TYR A 217 -5.13 -4.58 5.19
C TYR A 217 -4.03 -5.38 5.91
N LEU A 218 -2.76 -4.93 5.87
CA LEU A 218 -1.66 -5.63 6.55
C LEU A 218 -1.86 -5.63 8.08
N GLY A 219 -2.23 -4.49 8.67
CA GLY A 219 -2.70 -4.40 10.06
C GLY A 219 -4.10 -4.98 10.20
N GLY A 220 -5.03 -4.47 9.41
CA GLY A 220 -6.38 -5.01 9.17
C GLY A 220 -7.39 -4.91 10.30
N HIS A 221 -7.10 -4.09 11.33
CA HIS A 221 -7.95 -3.97 12.53
C HIS A 221 -8.22 -2.51 12.95
N GLY A 222 -7.78 -1.51 12.15
CA GLY A 222 -8.03 -0.09 12.41
C GLY A 222 -7.32 0.49 13.64
N ASP A 223 -6.34 -0.22 14.21
CA ASP A 223 -5.76 0.04 15.52
C ASP A 223 -4.29 0.51 15.50
N LEU A 224 -3.72 0.70 14.30
CA LEU A 224 -2.31 1.07 14.14
C LEU A 224 -2.06 1.96 12.92
N ILE A 225 -0.93 2.65 12.92
CA ILE A 225 -0.37 3.36 11.77
C ILE A 225 1.02 2.79 11.50
N ALA A 226 1.28 2.38 10.25
CA ALA A 226 2.57 1.84 9.83
C ALA A 226 2.73 1.89 8.30
N GLY A 227 3.96 1.69 7.85
CA GLY A 227 4.31 1.56 6.45
C GLY A 227 5.37 0.50 6.22
N ALA A 228 5.57 0.13 4.96
CA ALA A 228 6.68 -0.73 4.55
C ALA A 228 7.11 -0.39 3.12
N VAL A 229 8.38 -0.69 2.82
CA VAL A 229 8.91 -0.74 1.46
C VAL A 229 9.65 -2.07 1.28
N VAL A 230 9.48 -2.69 0.12
CA VAL A 230 10.07 -4.00 -0.25
C VAL A 230 10.77 -3.87 -1.60
N GLY A 231 11.94 -4.51 -1.76
CA GLY A 231 12.69 -4.50 -3.01
C GLY A 231 14.00 -5.26 -2.92
N ASP A 232 14.99 -4.85 -3.73
CA ASP A 232 16.33 -5.40 -3.66
C ASP A 232 17.05 -5.00 -2.36
N ALA A 233 17.94 -5.86 -1.87
CA ALA A 233 18.60 -5.69 -0.57
C ALA A 233 19.45 -4.43 -0.50
N GLU A 234 20.14 -4.07 -1.58
CA GLU A 234 21.00 -2.89 -1.64
C GLU A 234 20.19 -1.60 -1.53
N THR A 235 19.14 -1.45 -2.33
CA THR A 235 18.25 -0.28 -2.31
C THR A 235 17.55 -0.16 -0.95
N ILE A 236 17.05 -1.26 -0.39
CA ILE A 236 16.41 -1.24 0.94
C ILE A 236 17.39 -0.82 2.03
N GLN A 237 18.65 -1.26 1.97
CA GLN A 237 19.68 -0.83 2.92
C GLN A 237 20.01 0.66 2.78
N GLN A 238 20.04 1.19 1.56
CA GLN A 238 20.23 2.64 1.32
C GLN A 238 19.06 3.44 1.91
N ILE A 239 17.80 2.97 1.69
CA ILE A 239 16.61 3.62 2.27
C ILE A 239 16.66 3.57 3.81
N ARG A 240 17.11 2.47 4.41
CA ARG A 240 17.27 2.33 5.86
C ARG A 240 18.28 3.32 6.41
N LEU A 241 19.46 3.40 5.81
CA LEU A 241 20.58 4.18 6.35
C LEU A 241 20.45 5.68 6.06
N PHE A 242 19.95 6.06 4.89
CA PHE A 242 19.80 7.46 4.51
C PHE A 242 18.36 7.94 4.72
N GLY A 243 17.39 7.34 4.04
CA GLY A 243 16.00 7.80 4.06
C GLY A 243 15.34 7.71 5.44
N LEU A 244 15.48 6.56 6.12
CA LEU A 244 14.90 6.39 7.45
C LEU A 244 15.77 6.98 8.55
N LYS A 245 17.05 6.57 8.65
CA LYS A 245 17.91 6.91 9.78
C LYS A 245 18.24 8.41 9.82
N ASP A 246 18.62 9.00 8.67
CA ASP A 246 19.16 10.35 8.60
C ASP A 246 18.12 11.41 8.20
N MET A 247 17.17 11.07 7.30
CA MET A 247 16.24 12.07 6.76
C MET A 247 14.91 12.14 7.51
N THR A 248 14.22 11.03 7.69
CA THR A 248 12.82 11.06 8.17
C THR A 248 12.66 10.70 9.65
N GLY A 249 13.48 9.79 10.18
CA GLY A 249 13.30 9.27 11.52
C GLY A 249 11.96 8.54 11.74
N ALA A 250 11.28 8.08 10.68
CA ALA A 250 9.96 7.46 10.73
C ALA A 250 10.02 6.01 11.26
N VAL A 251 10.55 5.86 12.47
CA VAL A 251 10.84 4.58 13.13
C VAL A 251 9.57 3.95 13.69
N ILE A 252 9.32 2.70 13.32
CA ILE A 252 8.18 1.95 13.84
C ILE A 252 8.42 1.43 15.26
N SER A 253 7.40 1.45 16.10
CA SER A 253 7.45 0.85 17.44
C SER A 253 7.42 -0.69 17.37
N PRO A 254 8.22 -1.42 18.19
CA PRO A 254 8.14 -2.87 18.28
C PRO A 254 6.74 -3.39 18.64
N MET A 255 5.96 -2.65 19.42
CA MET A 255 4.56 -2.99 19.71
C MET A 255 3.69 -2.92 18.43
N THR A 256 3.84 -1.89 17.62
CA THR A 256 3.13 -1.77 16.33
C THR A 256 3.54 -2.91 15.39
N VAL A 257 4.83 -3.24 15.35
CA VAL A 257 5.34 -4.41 14.59
C VAL A 257 4.66 -5.69 15.01
N PHE A 258 4.55 -5.94 16.34
CA PHE A 258 3.88 -7.12 16.84
C PHE A 258 2.40 -7.20 16.42
N LEU A 259 1.67 -6.08 16.43
CA LEU A 259 0.28 -6.02 15.97
C LEU A 259 0.18 -6.32 14.47
N ILE A 260 1.10 -5.82 13.63
CA ILE A 260 1.13 -6.15 12.20
C ILE A 260 1.43 -7.64 11.99
N LEU A 261 2.42 -8.20 12.69
CA LEU A 261 2.74 -9.63 12.63
C LEU A 261 1.53 -10.50 13.00
N ARG A 262 0.74 -10.05 13.98
CA ARG A 262 -0.53 -10.68 14.34
C ARG A 262 -1.56 -10.58 13.22
N GLY A 263 -1.70 -9.39 12.61
CA GLY A 263 -2.63 -9.14 11.51
C GLY A 263 -2.31 -9.96 10.26
N ILE A 264 -1.04 -10.08 9.89
CA ILE A 264 -0.59 -10.83 8.71
C ILE A 264 -0.95 -12.32 8.79
N LYS A 265 -0.97 -12.93 9.99
CA LYS A 265 -1.34 -14.34 10.14
C LYS A 265 -2.75 -14.67 9.61
N THR A 266 -3.66 -13.70 9.59
CA THR A 266 -5.03 -13.85 9.09
C THR A 266 -5.27 -13.08 7.79
N LEU A 267 -4.23 -12.48 7.21
CA LEU A 267 -4.36 -11.66 6.01
C LEU A 267 -5.04 -12.41 4.84
N PRO A 268 -4.66 -13.65 4.49
CA PRO A 268 -5.32 -14.36 3.39
C PRO A 268 -6.82 -14.57 3.63
N LEU A 269 -7.20 -14.97 4.83
CA LEU A 269 -8.61 -15.18 5.20
C LEU A 269 -9.43 -13.88 5.16
N ARG A 270 -8.82 -12.78 5.61
CA ARG A 270 -9.47 -11.47 5.58
C ARG A 270 -9.63 -10.97 4.14
N MET A 271 -8.60 -11.10 3.31
CA MET A 271 -8.67 -10.69 1.91
C MET A 271 -9.71 -11.48 1.15
N GLU A 272 -9.80 -12.80 1.34
CA GLU A 272 -10.86 -13.63 0.76
C GLU A 272 -12.25 -13.08 1.14
N ARG A 273 -12.50 -12.75 2.41
CA ARG A 273 -13.78 -12.21 2.86
C ARG A 273 -14.03 -10.80 2.32
N HIS A 274 -13.03 -9.91 2.31
CA HIS A 274 -13.16 -8.58 1.72
C HIS A 274 -13.52 -8.64 0.23
N CYS A 275 -12.83 -9.48 -0.55
CA CYS A 275 -13.10 -9.67 -1.97
C CYS A 275 -14.50 -10.21 -2.21
N HIS A 276 -14.90 -11.27 -1.47
CA HIS A 276 -16.23 -11.85 -1.55
C HIS A 276 -17.32 -10.81 -1.25
N ASN A 277 -17.19 -10.06 -0.17
CA ASN A 277 -18.15 -9.03 0.20
C ASN A 277 -18.21 -7.91 -0.85
N ALA A 278 -17.05 -7.45 -1.34
CA ALA A 278 -16.99 -6.42 -2.37
C ALA A 278 -17.65 -6.86 -3.69
N GLN A 279 -17.44 -8.11 -4.11
CA GLN A 279 -18.06 -8.65 -5.33
C GLN A 279 -19.59 -8.59 -5.24
N LEU A 280 -20.18 -9.15 -4.17
CA LEU A 280 -21.62 -9.18 -4.00
C LEU A 280 -22.22 -7.77 -3.85
N MET A 281 -21.53 -6.87 -3.13
CA MET A 281 -21.94 -5.48 -3.03
C MET A 281 -21.90 -4.77 -4.39
N ALA A 282 -20.84 -4.96 -5.18
CA ALA A 282 -20.69 -4.33 -6.49
C ALA A 282 -21.77 -4.83 -7.48
N GLU A 283 -22.08 -6.12 -7.47
CA GLU A 283 -23.15 -6.71 -8.30
C GLU A 283 -24.52 -6.13 -7.93
N MET A 284 -24.83 -5.97 -6.64
CA MET A 284 -26.07 -5.33 -6.17
C MET A 284 -26.11 -3.87 -6.59
N LEU A 285 -25.03 -3.11 -6.35
CA LEU A 285 -24.94 -1.69 -6.67
C LEU A 285 -25.06 -1.41 -8.18
N GLU A 286 -24.51 -2.26 -9.03
CA GLU A 286 -24.60 -2.14 -10.48
C GLU A 286 -26.07 -2.20 -10.98
N GLN A 287 -26.92 -2.95 -10.29
CA GLN A 287 -28.35 -3.09 -10.61
C GLN A 287 -29.23 -2.05 -9.91
N HIS A 288 -28.69 -1.28 -8.97
CA HIS A 288 -29.50 -0.39 -8.15
C HIS A 288 -29.91 0.88 -8.90
N PRO A 289 -31.23 1.27 -8.92
CA PRO A 289 -31.73 2.39 -9.73
C PRO A 289 -31.13 3.76 -9.35
N ALA A 290 -30.68 3.97 -8.11
CA ALA A 290 -30.05 5.21 -7.66
C ALA A 290 -28.57 5.32 -8.09
N VAL A 291 -27.96 4.22 -8.54
CA VAL A 291 -26.56 4.20 -8.97
C VAL A 291 -26.47 4.50 -10.46
N ASP A 292 -25.54 5.38 -10.83
CA ASP A 292 -25.24 5.70 -12.22
C ASP A 292 -24.15 4.76 -12.77
N ARG A 293 -23.09 4.56 -12.00
CA ARG A 293 -21.98 3.70 -12.38
C ARG A 293 -21.28 3.10 -11.15
N VAL A 294 -20.78 1.86 -11.27
CA VAL A 294 -19.89 1.21 -10.31
C VAL A 294 -18.52 1.05 -10.96
N PHE A 295 -17.47 1.31 -10.19
CA PHE A 295 -16.07 1.09 -10.55
C PHE A 295 -15.55 -0.03 -9.63
N PHE A 296 -15.45 -1.20 -10.17
CA PHE A 296 -14.94 -2.37 -9.47
C PHE A 296 -14.42 -3.39 -10.48
N PRO A 297 -13.14 -3.74 -10.47
CA PRO A 297 -12.53 -4.57 -11.51
C PRO A 297 -13.06 -6.00 -11.56
N GLY A 298 -13.82 -6.43 -10.53
CA GLY A 298 -14.51 -7.73 -10.51
C GLY A 298 -15.79 -7.76 -11.37
N LEU A 299 -16.34 -6.63 -11.79
CA LEU A 299 -17.47 -6.57 -12.69
C LEU A 299 -17.01 -6.71 -14.14
N LYS A 300 -17.70 -7.55 -14.93
CA LYS A 300 -17.39 -7.71 -16.36
C LYS A 300 -17.64 -6.45 -17.20
N SER A 301 -18.45 -5.53 -16.69
CA SER A 301 -18.74 -4.22 -17.28
C SER A 301 -17.62 -3.20 -17.01
N ASP A 302 -16.73 -3.46 -16.06
CA ASP A 302 -15.62 -2.57 -15.73
C ASP A 302 -14.55 -2.64 -16.84
N PRO A 303 -14.09 -1.49 -17.35
CA PRO A 303 -13.10 -1.46 -18.44
C PRO A 303 -11.75 -2.09 -18.09
N TRP A 304 -11.46 -2.28 -16.81
CA TRP A 304 -10.21 -2.85 -16.32
C TRP A 304 -10.31 -4.33 -15.94
N HIS A 305 -11.46 -4.96 -16.11
CA HIS A 305 -11.70 -6.36 -15.73
C HIS A 305 -10.67 -7.32 -16.32
N ASP A 306 -10.41 -7.22 -17.63
CA ASP A 306 -9.44 -8.09 -18.31
C ASP A 306 -8.00 -7.89 -17.81
N LEU A 307 -7.62 -6.65 -17.45
CA LEU A 307 -6.33 -6.38 -16.86
C LEU A 307 -6.25 -6.96 -15.44
N ALA A 308 -7.31 -6.78 -14.63
CA ALA A 308 -7.39 -7.36 -13.29
C ALA A 308 -7.23 -8.87 -13.32
N CYS A 309 -7.91 -9.56 -14.23
CA CYS A 309 -7.80 -11.03 -14.40
C CYS A 309 -6.37 -11.50 -14.76
N ARG A 310 -5.54 -10.66 -15.35
CA ARG A 310 -4.15 -11.00 -15.68
C ARG A 310 -3.15 -10.63 -14.59
N GLN A 311 -3.42 -9.54 -13.84
CA GLN A 311 -2.48 -8.92 -12.94
C GLN A 311 -2.73 -9.25 -11.47
N MET A 312 -3.97 -9.58 -11.11
CA MET A 312 -4.41 -9.79 -9.74
C MET A 312 -4.94 -11.22 -9.54
N ASP A 313 -4.76 -11.76 -8.33
CA ASP A 313 -5.28 -13.09 -7.96
C ASP A 313 -6.78 -13.03 -7.56
N ASP A 314 -7.30 -11.84 -7.19
CA ASP A 314 -8.72 -11.52 -6.95
C ASP A 314 -8.90 -9.99 -7.03
N PHE A 315 -10.13 -9.49 -6.99
CA PHE A 315 -10.47 -8.11 -7.37
C PHE A 315 -10.42 -7.08 -6.22
N GLY A 316 -10.10 -7.52 -5.00
CA GLY A 316 -9.94 -6.62 -3.84
C GLY A 316 -11.23 -6.27 -3.12
N GLY A 317 -11.06 -5.50 -2.04
CA GLY A 317 -12.15 -5.10 -1.15
C GLY A 317 -12.64 -3.66 -1.34
N MET A 318 -12.18 -2.96 -2.39
CA MET A 318 -12.49 -1.55 -2.63
C MET A 318 -13.48 -1.39 -3.78
N ILE A 319 -14.53 -0.60 -3.56
CA ILE A 319 -15.52 -0.24 -4.57
C ILE A 319 -15.61 1.28 -4.64
N ALA A 320 -15.74 1.83 -5.84
CA ALA A 320 -16.20 3.19 -6.04
C ALA A 320 -17.49 3.19 -6.86
N LEU A 321 -18.36 4.16 -6.61
CA LEU A 321 -19.61 4.30 -7.36
C LEU A 321 -19.97 5.77 -7.54
N GLU A 322 -20.73 6.06 -8.56
CA GLU A 322 -21.38 7.35 -8.81
C GLU A 322 -22.88 7.23 -8.62
N LEU A 323 -23.45 8.15 -7.83
CA LEU A 323 -24.89 8.21 -7.59
C LEU A 323 -25.56 9.16 -8.57
N LYS A 324 -26.73 8.78 -9.08
CA LYS A 324 -27.64 9.69 -9.78
C LYS A 324 -28.06 10.81 -8.83
N GLY A 325 -27.95 12.06 -9.25
CA GLY A 325 -28.18 13.22 -8.41
C GLY A 325 -26.95 13.82 -7.74
N GLY A 326 -25.76 13.28 -8.06
CA GLY A 326 -24.47 13.89 -7.77
C GLY A 326 -24.20 14.10 -6.27
N TYR A 327 -23.62 15.26 -5.92
CA TYR A 327 -23.17 15.60 -4.58
C TYR A 327 -24.25 15.40 -3.50
N GLU A 328 -25.47 15.93 -3.74
CA GLU A 328 -26.57 15.88 -2.77
C GLU A 328 -27.06 14.45 -2.52
N ALA A 329 -27.05 13.60 -3.55
CA ALA A 329 -27.40 12.19 -3.41
C ALA A 329 -26.37 11.44 -2.56
N GLY A 330 -25.07 11.70 -2.78
CA GLY A 330 -23.99 11.18 -1.97
C GLY A 330 -24.15 11.55 -0.49
N VAL A 331 -24.31 12.83 -0.20
CA VAL A 331 -24.50 13.32 1.17
C VAL A 331 -25.73 12.70 1.84
N ARG A 332 -26.87 12.64 1.14
CA ARG A 332 -28.10 12.02 1.71
C ARG A 332 -27.89 10.55 2.01
N MET A 333 -27.32 9.76 1.09
CA MET A 333 -27.03 8.34 1.30
C MET A 333 -26.14 8.14 2.52
N LEU A 334 -25.00 8.81 2.58
CA LEU A 334 -24.04 8.62 3.65
C LEU A 334 -24.60 8.98 5.03
N ASN A 335 -25.45 10.01 5.13
CA ASN A 335 -26.08 10.42 6.38
C ASN A 335 -27.22 9.47 6.85
N ARG A 336 -27.70 8.57 5.97
CA ARG A 336 -28.76 7.59 6.31
C ARG A 336 -28.20 6.22 6.73
N LEU A 337 -26.91 5.98 6.55
CA LEU A 337 -26.27 4.73 6.95
C LEU A 337 -26.38 4.50 8.47
N ARG A 338 -26.56 3.23 8.85
CA ARG A 338 -26.74 2.80 10.25
C ARG A 338 -25.63 1.86 10.72
N LEU A 339 -25.21 0.93 9.85
CA LEU A 339 -24.16 -0.05 10.10
C LEU A 339 -22.81 0.45 9.59
N ILE A 340 -22.76 0.78 8.31
CA ILE A 340 -21.54 1.21 7.61
C ILE A 340 -21.03 2.52 8.22
N LYS A 341 -19.71 2.60 8.46
CA LYS A 341 -19.14 3.76 9.13
C LYS A 341 -18.68 4.82 8.12
N LEU A 342 -19.22 6.03 8.28
CA LEU A 342 -18.73 7.20 7.55
C LEU A 342 -17.37 7.59 8.12
N ALA A 343 -16.30 7.12 7.48
CA ALA A 343 -14.93 7.33 7.91
C ALA A 343 -13.96 7.29 6.73
N VAL A 344 -12.81 7.94 6.90
CA VAL A 344 -11.66 7.77 6.03
C VAL A 344 -10.96 6.44 6.38
N SER A 345 -9.91 6.07 5.62
CA SER A 345 -9.21 4.80 5.73
C SER A 345 -9.83 3.69 4.88
N LEU A 346 -9.35 2.47 5.05
CA LEU A 346 -9.76 1.26 4.35
C LEU A 346 -9.09 0.02 4.97
N GLY A 347 -9.60 -1.15 4.63
CA GLY A 347 -8.95 -2.42 4.97
C GLY A 347 -9.10 -2.87 6.41
N ASP A 348 -10.02 -2.23 7.15
CA ASP A 348 -10.39 -2.58 8.51
C ASP A 348 -11.45 -3.70 8.51
N ALA A 349 -11.68 -4.29 9.68
CA ALA A 349 -12.72 -5.31 9.84
C ALA A 349 -14.13 -4.75 9.56
N GLU A 350 -14.34 -3.47 9.88
CA GLU A 350 -15.58 -2.74 9.65
C GLU A 350 -15.65 -2.23 8.20
N THR A 351 -16.85 -2.24 7.62
CA THR A 351 -17.12 -1.58 6.35
C THR A 351 -17.08 -0.05 6.51
N LEU A 352 -16.21 0.60 5.73
CA LEU A 352 -16.02 2.05 5.74
C LEU A 352 -16.51 2.66 4.43
N ILE A 353 -17.09 3.85 4.52
CA ILE A 353 -17.54 4.62 3.36
C ILE A 353 -17.12 6.08 3.47
N GLN A 354 -16.80 6.69 2.33
CA GLN A 354 -16.50 8.11 2.26
C GLN A 354 -16.99 8.75 0.97
N HIS A 355 -17.19 10.06 1.02
CA HIS A 355 -17.48 10.91 -0.13
C HIS A 355 -16.25 11.75 -0.46
N PRO A 356 -15.42 11.38 -1.42
CA PRO A 356 -14.14 12.04 -1.68
C PRO A 356 -14.25 13.55 -1.91
N ALA A 357 -15.27 14.00 -2.64
CA ALA A 357 -15.47 15.42 -2.97
C ALA A 357 -15.67 16.32 -1.74
N SER A 358 -16.36 15.83 -0.69
CA SER A 358 -16.60 16.58 0.55
C SER A 358 -15.58 16.32 1.66
N MET A 359 -14.72 15.28 1.52
CA MET A 359 -13.81 14.82 2.56
C MET A 359 -12.35 14.89 2.10
N THR A 360 -11.81 13.81 1.57
CA THR A 360 -10.37 13.67 1.28
C THR A 360 -9.85 14.57 0.16
N HIS A 361 -10.72 15.02 -0.74
CA HIS A 361 -10.41 15.91 -1.87
C HIS A 361 -11.18 17.24 -1.82
N SER A 362 -11.66 17.62 -0.64
CA SER A 362 -12.39 18.89 -0.44
C SER A 362 -11.51 20.13 -0.69
N VAL A 363 -10.18 19.98 -0.59
CA VAL A 363 -9.21 21.05 -0.86
C VAL A 363 -8.96 21.27 -2.35
N TYR A 364 -9.37 20.32 -3.20
CA TYR A 364 -9.28 20.48 -4.66
C TYR A 364 -10.43 21.32 -5.19
N THR A 365 -10.14 22.16 -6.18
CA THR A 365 -11.16 22.84 -6.96
C THR A 365 -12.00 21.83 -7.76
N LEU A 366 -13.18 22.22 -8.19
CA LEU A 366 -14.04 21.39 -9.05
C LEU A 366 -13.31 20.93 -10.34
N GLU A 367 -12.50 21.81 -10.93
CA GLU A 367 -11.72 21.51 -12.13
C GLU A 367 -10.60 20.50 -11.85
N GLU A 368 -9.91 20.65 -10.75
CA GLU A 368 -8.90 19.69 -10.30
C GLU A 368 -9.52 18.33 -10.02
N ARG A 369 -10.64 18.26 -9.29
CA ARG A 369 -11.35 16.99 -9.06
C ARG A 369 -11.72 16.30 -10.37
N LYS A 370 -12.29 17.05 -11.34
CA LYS A 370 -12.62 16.50 -12.67
C LYS A 370 -11.39 15.99 -13.42
N ARG A 371 -10.27 16.72 -13.36
CA ARG A 371 -9.00 16.31 -13.98
C ARG A 371 -8.49 15.00 -13.40
N HIS A 372 -8.67 14.78 -12.10
CA HIS A 372 -8.29 13.55 -11.40
C HIS A 372 -9.36 12.44 -11.45
N GLY A 373 -10.43 12.61 -12.22
CA GLY A 373 -11.51 11.62 -12.36
C GLY A 373 -12.35 11.44 -11.09
N ILE A 374 -12.48 12.51 -10.29
CA ILE A 374 -13.27 12.54 -9.06
C ILE A 374 -14.52 13.35 -9.32
N SER A 375 -15.64 12.69 -9.57
CA SER A 375 -16.93 13.35 -9.74
C SER A 375 -17.53 13.81 -8.41
N GLU A 376 -18.47 14.75 -8.49
CA GLU A 376 -19.15 15.28 -7.31
C GLU A 376 -20.04 14.22 -6.60
N GLY A 377 -20.47 13.19 -7.32
CA GLY A 377 -21.29 12.09 -6.79
C GLY A 377 -20.50 10.83 -6.46
N LEU A 378 -19.16 10.87 -6.54
CA LEU A 378 -18.32 9.71 -6.29
C LEU A 378 -18.36 9.34 -4.81
N VAL A 379 -18.65 8.09 -4.53
CA VAL A 379 -18.59 7.45 -3.21
C VAL A 379 -17.59 6.31 -3.26
N ARG A 380 -16.76 6.15 -2.24
CA ARG A 380 -15.82 5.04 -2.12
C ARG A 380 -16.16 4.20 -0.90
N ILE A 381 -16.26 2.87 -1.09
CA ILE A 381 -16.54 1.89 -0.06
C ILE A 381 -15.31 0.98 0.11
N SER A 382 -14.93 0.72 1.35
CA SER A 382 -14.02 -0.35 1.75
C SER A 382 -14.87 -1.45 2.40
N ALA A 383 -15.08 -2.55 1.71
CA ALA A 383 -15.84 -3.68 2.22
C ALA A 383 -15.15 -4.28 3.44
N GLY A 384 -15.87 -4.42 4.55
CA GLY A 384 -15.42 -5.06 5.78
C GLY A 384 -15.64 -6.59 5.80
N LEU A 385 -15.61 -7.15 7.00
CA LEU A 385 -15.70 -8.58 7.26
C LEU A 385 -17.09 -9.02 7.76
N GLU A 386 -18.01 -8.09 7.89
CA GLU A 386 -19.37 -8.34 8.37
C GLU A 386 -20.13 -9.31 7.42
N ALA A 387 -21.28 -9.77 7.84
CA ALA A 387 -22.19 -10.52 6.94
C ALA A 387 -22.59 -9.59 5.79
N VAL A 388 -22.34 -10.00 4.56
CA VAL A 388 -22.61 -9.16 3.38
C VAL A 388 -24.09 -8.78 3.23
N THR A 389 -25.00 -9.65 3.68
CA THR A 389 -26.44 -9.36 3.72
C THR A 389 -26.80 -8.15 4.56
N ASP A 390 -26.10 -7.94 5.68
CA ASP A 390 -26.34 -6.81 6.57
C ASP A 390 -25.79 -5.51 5.96
N ILE A 391 -24.61 -5.59 5.30
CA ILE A 391 -24.02 -4.47 4.59
C ILE A 391 -24.92 -4.02 3.43
N ILE A 392 -25.41 -4.99 2.62
CA ILE A 392 -26.31 -4.71 1.50
C ILE A 392 -27.60 -4.10 1.99
N ALA A 393 -28.22 -4.62 3.06
CA ALA A 393 -29.43 -4.07 3.62
C ALA A 393 -29.26 -2.63 4.10
N ASP A 394 -28.09 -2.28 4.65
CA ASP A 394 -27.79 -0.90 5.06
C ASP A 394 -27.61 0.04 3.86
N LEU A 395 -26.98 -0.43 2.77
CA LEU A 395 -26.87 0.33 1.53
C LEU A 395 -28.25 0.56 0.88
N GLU A 396 -29.07 -0.47 0.75
CA GLU A 396 -30.41 -0.40 0.15
C GLU A 396 -31.31 0.59 0.93
N GLN A 397 -31.34 0.48 2.28
CA GLN A 397 -32.16 1.42 3.08
C GLN A 397 -31.64 2.86 3.01
N ALA A 398 -30.32 3.07 2.88
CA ALA A 398 -29.74 4.40 2.78
C ALA A 398 -30.00 5.07 1.42
N MET A 399 -30.14 4.26 0.36
CA MET A 399 -30.46 4.72 -1.00
C MET A 399 -31.97 4.74 -1.31
N ALA A 400 -32.82 4.24 -0.41
CA ALA A 400 -34.28 4.34 -0.56
C ALA A 400 -34.72 5.80 -0.55
N ASP A 401 -35.83 6.12 -1.28
CA ASP A 401 -36.39 7.47 -1.43
C ASP A 401 -36.88 8.10 -0.08
#